data_4035a8256bc1820cea92020875be0e3d
#
_entry.id   4035a8256bc1820cea92020875be0e3d
#
_cell.length_a   1.000
_cell.length_b   1.000
_cell.length_c   1.000
_cell.angle_alpha   90.00
_cell.angle_beta   90.00
_cell.angle_gamma   90.00
#
_symmetry.space_group_name_H-M   'P 1'
#
loop_
_entity.id
_entity.type
_entity.pdbx_description
1 polymer ?
#
loop_
_entity_poly.entity_id
_entity_poly.type
_entity_poly.pdbx_seq_one_letter_code
_entity_poly.pdbx_strand_id
1 'polypeptide(L)'
;MPTALLQTDLGDLPLTARGKVRDIYALSSDQLLFVASDRISAFDHVLGSGIPDKGKILTQLSLFWFDFLKSTVPNHLITANATQFPRELQPYLNQLAGRSMLVKRARMFPVECVVRGYLSGSGWKDYQQTGGICGIKLPAGLRESDRLPEPIFTPAAKINTGGHDENISYKTTEQTVGPAHADTLRTLTLDIYDKATKHAATKGLILADTKFEFGLVDDIIILADEVLTPDSSRYWPAATYNPGGPQPSFDKQYVRDYLESIHWNKQAPAPALPDEVVSRTREKYLEAFRLITGRADIANT
;
A
#
# COMPACT_ATOMS: atom_id res chain seq x y z
N MET A 1 0.91 13.51 -21.95
CA MET A 1 0.45 12.84 -20.71
C MET A 1 -0.26 13.87 -19.82
N PRO A 2 -1.24 13.51 -18.97
CA PRO A 2 -1.79 14.43 -17.99
C PRO A 2 -0.70 14.90 -17.02
N THR A 3 -0.90 16.08 -16.44
CA THR A 3 0.05 16.63 -15.44
C THR A 3 -0.08 15.86 -14.11
N ALA A 4 1.04 15.47 -13.53
CA ALA A 4 1.06 14.81 -12.22
C ALA A 4 0.76 15.80 -11.08
N LEU A 5 -0.11 15.44 -10.16
CA LEU A 5 -0.37 16.19 -8.93
C LEU A 5 0.63 15.79 -7.84
N LEU A 6 1.63 16.62 -7.59
CA LEU A 6 2.67 16.34 -6.59
C LEU A 6 2.29 16.84 -5.19
N GLN A 7 1.57 17.94 -5.12
CA GLN A 7 1.11 18.54 -3.86
C GLN A 7 -0.30 19.05 -4.03
N THR A 8 -1.09 18.95 -2.97
CA THR A 8 -2.39 19.61 -2.88
C THR A 8 -2.27 20.94 -2.16
N ASP A 9 -3.07 21.89 -2.59
CA ASP A 9 -3.32 23.15 -1.89
C ASP A 9 -4.83 23.30 -1.73
N LEU A 10 -5.30 23.17 -0.50
CA LEU A 10 -6.72 23.27 -0.14
C LEU A 10 -6.99 24.51 0.74
N GLY A 11 -6.23 25.56 0.54
CA GLY A 11 -6.38 26.83 1.27
C GLY A 11 -6.15 26.65 2.77
N ASP A 12 -7.10 27.15 3.58
CA ASP A 12 -6.99 27.16 5.05
C ASP A 12 -7.29 25.79 5.72
N LEU A 13 -7.56 24.73 4.94
CA LEU A 13 -7.81 23.41 5.52
C LEU A 13 -6.55 22.88 6.22
N PRO A 14 -6.67 22.42 7.48
CA PRO A 14 -5.52 21.97 8.25
C PRO A 14 -4.87 20.71 7.64
N LEU A 15 -3.70 20.87 7.06
CA LEU A 15 -2.87 19.75 6.63
C LEU A 15 -2.30 19.04 7.87
N THR A 16 -2.80 17.84 8.17
CA THR A 16 -2.38 17.05 9.34
C THR A 16 -1.06 16.33 9.07
N ALA A 17 -0.90 15.79 7.84
CA ALA A 17 0.31 15.09 7.45
C ALA A 17 0.50 15.12 5.93
N ARG A 18 1.77 15.17 5.51
CA ARG A 18 2.18 14.94 4.13
C ARG A 18 3.12 13.76 4.08
N GLY A 19 2.55 12.62 3.68
CA GLY A 19 3.31 11.37 3.53
C GLY A 19 4.06 11.28 2.20
N LYS A 20 4.71 10.14 1.98
CA LYS A 20 5.46 9.87 0.74
C LYS A 20 4.58 9.94 -0.51
N VAL A 21 3.30 9.56 -0.41
CA VAL A 21 2.36 9.47 -1.56
C VAL A 21 0.99 10.10 -1.28
N ARG A 22 0.73 10.62 -0.07
CA ARG A 22 -0.60 11.06 0.34
C ARG A 22 -0.52 12.33 1.19
N ASP A 23 -1.49 13.23 1.01
CA ASP A 23 -1.73 14.36 1.87
C ASP A 23 -3.00 14.08 2.69
N ILE A 24 -2.96 14.38 3.99
CA ILE A 24 -4.06 14.12 4.94
C ILE A 24 -4.47 15.45 5.57
N TYR A 25 -5.74 15.79 5.45
CA TYR A 25 -6.34 16.99 6.03
C TYR A 25 -7.34 16.64 7.12
N ALA A 26 -7.39 17.43 8.17
CA ALA A 26 -8.44 17.34 9.19
C ALA A 26 -9.66 18.14 8.75
N LEU A 27 -10.83 17.50 8.66
CA LEU A 27 -12.10 18.18 8.42
C LEU A 27 -12.85 18.43 9.74
N SER A 28 -12.77 17.47 10.67
CA SER A 28 -13.36 17.59 11.99
C SER A 28 -12.55 16.77 13.01
N SER A 29 -13.06 16.66 14.23
CA SER A 29 -12.46 15.80 15.26
C SER A 29 -12.47 14.32 14.88
N ASP A 30 -13.44 13.87 14.08
CA ASP A 30 -13.75 12.49 13.77
C ASP A 30 -13.60 12.14 12.27
N GLN A 31 -13.27 13.12 11.41
CA GLN A 31 -13.15 12.93 9.98
C GLN A 31 -11.83 13.47 9.40
N LEU A 32 -11.29 12.72 8.45
CA LEU A 32 -10.11 13.10 7.69
C LEU A 32 -10.41 13.04 6.19
N LEU A 33 -9.77 13.92 5.44
CA LEU A 33 -9.69 13.81 3.98
C LEU A 33 -8.31 13.26 3.61
N PHE A 34 -8.30 12.10 2.95
CA PHE A 34 -7.11 11.50 2.37
C PHE A 34 -7.04 11.86 0.89
N VAL A 35 -5.93 12.43 0.45
CA VAL A 35 -5.71 12.78 -0.96
C VAL A 35 -4.46 12.06 -1.46
N ALA A 36 -4.64 11.08 -2.33
CA ALA A 36 -3.53 10.39 -2.96
C ALA A 36 -2.93 11.27 -4.06
N SER A 37 -1.67 11.63 -3.89
CA SER A 37 -0.91 12.37 -4.89
C SER A 37 -0.30 11.45 -5.94
N ASP A 38 0.27 12.04 -6.97
CA ASP A 38 1.00 11.30 -8.01
C ASP A 38 2.49 11.14 -7.68
N ARG A 39 2.90 11.50 -6.45
CA ARG A 39 4.26 11.26 -5.96
C ARG A 39 4.60 9.78 -6.00
N ILE A 40 5.84 9.46 -6.33
CA ILE A 40 6.40 8.13 -6.23
C ILE A 40 7.65 8.17 -5.34
N SER A 41 7.84 7.14 -4.55
CA SER A 41 9.02 6.99 -3.71
C SER A 41 9.72 5.67 -4.01
N ALA A 42 11.03 5.70 -4.01
CA ALA A 42 11.87 4.51 -4.09
C ALA A 42 13.05 4.66 -3.14
N PHE A 43 13.46 3.55 -2.50
CA PHE A 43 14.55 3.57 -1.50
C PHE A 43 14.36 4.64 -0.43
N ASP A 44 13.12 4.81 0.07
CA ASP A 44 12.63 5.81 1.04
C ASP A 44 12.69 7.28 0.63
N HIS A 45 13.14 7.58 -0.56
CA HIS A 45 13.15 8.94 -1.09
C HIS A 45 11.96 9.19 -2.00
N VAL A 46 11.26 10.30 -1.79
CA VAL A 46 10.26 10.82 -2.72
C VAL A 46 11.00 11.40 -3.91
N LEU A 47 10.66 10.93 -5.12
CA LEU A 47 11.28 11.40 -6.35
C LEU A 47 10.70 12.75 -6.78
N GLY A 48 11.49 13.55 -7.47
CA GLY A 48 11.06 14.84 -8.01
C GLY A 48 10.02 14.72 -9.14
N SER A 49 9.98 13.56 -9.81
CA SER A 49 9.00 13.24 -10.85
C SER A 49 7.80 12.53 -10.25
N GLY A 50 6.58 12.90 -10.68
CA GLY A 50 5.36 12.15 -10.37
C GLY A 50 4.96 11.21 -11.49
N ILE A 51 4.10 10.23 -11.16
CA ILE A 51 3.49 9.33 -12.12
C ILE A 51 2.04 9.78 -12.33
N PRO A 52 1.69 10.37 -13.48
CA PRO A 52 0.34 10.86 -13.73
C PRO A 52 -0.73 9.78 -13.47
N ASP A 53 -1.85 10.18 -12.86
CA ASP A 53 -2.97 9.32 -12.46
C ASP A 53 -2.68 8.28 -11.36
N LYS A 54 -1.43 8.17 -10.86
CA LYS A 54 -1.10 7.19 -9.83
C LYS A 54 -2.00 7.32 -8.61
N GLY A 55 -2.23 8.54 -8.12
CA GLY A 55 -3.12 8.78 -6.98
C GLY A 55 -4.55 8.31 -7.23
N LYS A 56 -5.08 8.54 -8.43
CA LYS A 56 -6.40 8.05 -8.83
C LYS A 56 -6.43 6.51 -8.86
N ILE A 57 -5.43 5.88 -9.45
CA ILE A 57 -5.35 4.41 -9.54
C ILE A 57 -5.34 3.79 -8.16
N LEU A 58 -4.50 4.27 -7.24
CA LEU A 58 -4.39 3.74 -5.88
C LEU A 58 -5.70 3.91 -5.11
N THR A 59 -6.36 5.07 -5.25
CA THR A 59 -7.66 5.31 -4.61
C THR A 59 -8.72 4.36 -5.15
N GLN A 60 -8.83 4.23 -6.48
CA GLN A 60 -9.84 3.35 -7.09
C GLN A 60 -9.61 1.86 -6.79
N LEU A 61 -8.36 1.43 -6.66
CA LEU A 61 -8.01 0.08 -6.18
C LEU A 61 -8.44 -0.11 -4.72
N SER A 62 -8.15 0.85 -3.84
CA SER A 62 -8.56 0.77 -2.43
C SER A 62 -10.08 0.71 -2.30
N LEU A 63 -10.82 1.52 -3.07
CA LEU A 63 -12.29 1.49 -3.09
C LEU A 63 -12.85 0.14 -3.55
N PHE A 64 -12.25 -0.45 -4.60
CA PHE A 64 -12.61 -1.79 -5.05
C PHE A 64 -12.42 -2.83 -3.93
N TRP A 65 -11.28 -2.79 -3.25
CA TRP A 65 -10.99 -3.74 -2.20
C TRP A 65 -11.82 -3.50 -0.93
N PHE A 66 -12.12 -2.27 -0.56
CA PHE A 66 -13.04 -1.97 0.55
C PHE A 66 -14.43 -2.55 0.31
N ASP A 67 -14.96 -2.43 -0.91
CA ASP A 67 -16.25 -3.03 -1.27
C ASP A 67 -16.18 -4.57 -1.29
N PHE A 68 -15.11 -5.14 -1.87
CA PHE A 68 -14.90 -6.59 -1.94
C PHE A 68 -14.78 -7.23 -0.54
N LEU A 69 -14.15 -6.54 0.39
CA LEU A 69 -13.86 -7.02 1.75
C LEU A 69 -14.90 -6.61 2.80
N LYS A 70 -15.96 -5.90 2.44
CA LYS A 70 -16.96 -5.33 3.37
C LYS A 70 -17.64 -6.34 4.29
N SER A 71 -17.73 -7.60 3.87
CA SER A 71 -18.26 -8.70 4.69
C SER A 71 -17.22 -9.34 5.62
N THR A 72 -15.93 -8.98 5.49
CA THR A 72 -14.83 -9.54 6.27
C THR A 72 -14.43 -8.61 7.40
N VAL A 73 -14.31 -7.33 7.10
CA VAL A 73 -13.86 -6.30 8.04
C VAL A 73 -14.49 -4.96 7.69
N PRO A 74 -15.00 -4.20 8.66
CA PRO A 74 -15.39 -2.82 8.43
C PRO A 74 -14.16 -1.98 8.08
N ASN A 75 -14.37 -0.86 7.38
CA ASN A 75 -13.29 0.03 6.99
C ASN A 75 -13.60 1.49 7.32
N HIS A 76 -12.62 2.36 7.16
CA HIS A 76 -12.69 3.76 7.53
C HIS A 76 -13.43 4.64 6.50
N LEU A 77 -13.76 4.13 5.31
CA LEU A 77 -14.34 4.93 4.24
C LEU A 77 -15.72 5.46 4.62
N ILE A 78 -15.94 6.77 4.45
CA ILE A 78 -17.24 7.41 4.50
C ILE A 78 -17.76 7.56 3.07
N THR A 79 -17.01 8.28 2.22
CA THR A 79 -17.31 8.43 0.79
C THR A 79 -16.05 8.80 0.00
N ALA A 80 -16.02 8.42 -1.27
CA ALA A 80 -15.05 8.91 -2.25
C ALA A 80 -15.73 9.66 -3.40
N ASN A 81 -17.05 9.79 -3.34
CA ASN A 81 -17.80 10.57 -4.32
C ASN A 81 -17.62 12.06 -4.04
N ALA A 82 -16.86 12.74 -4.91
CA ALA A 82 -16.53 14.14 -4.76
C ALA A 82 -17.77 15.07 -4.70
N THR A 83 -18.91 14.66 -5.28
CA THR A 83 -20.16 15.42 -5.21
C THR A 83 -20.78 15.40 -3.81
N GLN A 84 -20.40 14.44 -2.97
CA GLN A 84 -20.85 14.30 -1.59
C GLN A 84 -19.89 14.92 -0.57
N PHE A 85 -18.79 15.49 -1.03
CA PHE A 85 -17.84 16.15 -0.14
C PHE A 85 -18.43 17.42 0.47
N PRO A 86 -18.05 17.78 1.71
CA PRO A 86 -18.47 19.00 2.38
C PRO A 86 -18.26 20.24 1.50
N ARG A 87 -19.08 21.29 1.76
CA ARG A 87 -19.10 22.51 0.94
C ARG A 87 -17.72 23.20 0.84
N GLU A 88 -16.93 23.14 1.88
CA GLU A 88 -15.58 23.69 1.93
C GLU A 88 -14.61 23.01 0.95
N LEU A 89 -14.89 21.79 0.51
CA LEU A 89 -14.06 21.06 -0.46
C LEU A 89 -14.49 21.29 -1.92
N GLN A 90 -15.68 21.85 -2.15
CA GLN A 90 -16.21 22.03 -3.51
C GLN A 90 -15.31 22.88 -4.43
N PRO A 91 -14.63 23.96 -3.95
CA PRO A 91 -13.70 24.74 -4.79
C PRO A 91 -12.48 23.94 -5.29
N TYR A 92 -12.17 22.81 -4.65
CA TYR A 92 -10.94 22.03 -4.90
C TYR A 92 -11.20 20.71 -5.64
N LEU A 93 -12.41 20.49 -6.17
CA LEU A 93 -12.77 19.22 -6.82
C LEU A 93 -11.84 18.84 -7.99
N ASN A 94 -11.27 19.80 -8.69
CA ASN A 94 -10.27 19.57 -9.72
C ASN A 94 -9.01 18.84 -9.21
N GLN A 95 -8.63 19.05 -7.94
CA GLN A 95 -7.53 18.35 -7.28
C GLN A 95 -7.99 17.05 -6.61
N LEU A 96 -9.26 16.94 -6.22
CA LEU A 96 -9.76 15.90 -5.33
C LEU A 96 -10.45 14.74 -6.06
N ALA A 97 -11.11 15.01 -7.18
CA ALA A 97 -11.93 14.01 -7.87
C ALA A 97 -11.12 12.77 -8.28
N GLY A 98 -11.67 11.61 -7.92
CA GLY A 98 -11.13 10.29 -8.24
C GLY A 98 -9.91 9.85 -7.42
N ARG A 99 -9.31 10.77 -6.60
CA ARG A 99 -8.10 10.47 -5.82
C ARG A 99 -8.23 10.73 -4.33
N SER A 100 -9.42 11.05 -3.86
CA SER A 100 -9.64 11.41 -2.46
C SER A 100 -10.69 10.53 -1.81
N MET A 101 -10.54 10.34 -0.52
CA MET A 101 -11.48 9.63 0.35
C MET A 101 -11.75 10.47 1.58
N LEU A 102 -13.02 10.72 1.88
CA LEU A 102 -13.47 11.14 3.20
C LEU A 102 -13.55 9.91 4.08
N VAL A 103 -12.86 9.93 5.20
CA VAL A 103 -12.70 8.76 6.05
C VAL A 103 -12.95 9.10 7.52
N LYS A 104 -13.34 8.09 8.30
CA LYS A 104 -13.40 8.18 9.76
C LYS A 104 -11.98 8.32 10.31
N ARG A 105 -11.79 9.20 11.29
CA ARG A 105 -10.54 9.27 12.05
C ARG A 105 -10.50 8.10 13.04
N ALA A 106 -9.61 7.16 12.78
CA ALA A 106 -9.38 6.02 13.66
C ALA A 106 -8.19 6.26 14.60
N ARG A 107 -8.22 5.66 15.78
CA ARG A 107 -7.05 5.50 16.65
C ARG A 107 -6.21 4.36 16.10
N MET A 108 -5.21 4.70 15.31
CA MET A 108 -4.38 3.71 14.60
C MET A 108 -3.55 2.86 15.55
N PHE A 109 -3.44 1.56 15.24
CA PHE A 109 -2.44 0.71 15.88
C PHE A 109 -1.04 1.07 15.39
N PRO A 110 -0.03 1.11 16.28
CA PRO A 110 1.35 1.45 15.92
C PRO A 110 2.11 0.27 15.30
N VAL A 111 1.40 -0.60 14.60
CA VAL A 111 1.92 -1.82 13.97
C VAL A 111 1.40 -1.89 12.54
N GLU A 112 2.27 -2.19 11.60
CA GLU A 112 1.91 -2.60 10.25
C GLU A 112 1.66 -4.11 10.23
N CYS A 113 0.50 -4.52 9.75
CA CYS A 113 0.10 -5.91 9.66
C CYS A 113 0.50 -6.48 8.29
N VAL A 114 1.68 -7.06 8.23
CA VAL A 114 2.23 -7.64 7.00
C VAL A 114 1.92 -9.14 6.96
N VAL A 115 1.52 -9.62 5.81
CA VAL A 115 1.34 -11.05 5.52
C VAL A 115 2.14 -11.43 4.29
N ARG A 116 2.78 -12.60 4.34
CA ARG A 116 3.62 -13.11 3.26
C ARG A 116 3.21 -14.53 2.90
N GLY A 117 2.91 -14.77 1.63
CA GLY A 117 2.75 -16.10 1.07
C GLY A 117 3.95 -16.54 0.25
N TYR A 118 4.88 -15.62 0.00
CA TYR A 118 6.11 -15.86 -0.76
C TYR A 118 7.29 -15.15 -0.08
N LEU A 119 8.49 -15.67 -0.30
CA LEU A 119 9.72 -15.20 0.32
C LEU A 119 10.36 -14.08 -0.50
N SER A 120 10.10 -12.82 -0.16
CA SER A 120 10.50 -11.67 -0.95
C SER A 120 10.81 -10.44 -0.08
N GLY A 121 11.53 -9.47 -0.63
CA GLY A 121 11.83 -8.20 0.00
C GLY A 121 12.56 -8.31 1.34
N SER A 122 12.07 -7.61 2.39
CA SER A 122 12.68 -7.70 3.74
C SER A 122 12.62 -9.12 4.31
N GLY A 123 11.55 -9.86 4.03
CA GLY A 123 11.42 -11.25 4.47
C GLY A 123 12.50 -12.17 3.88
N TRP A 124 12.88 -11.98 2.62
CA TRP A 124 14.00 -12.71 2.03
C TRP A 124 15.32 -12.37 2.72
N LYS A 125 15.57 -11.09 3.01
CA LYS A 125 16.79 -10.65 3.73
C LYS A 125 16.86 -11.26 5.13
N ASP A 126 15.76 -11.26 5.88
CA ASP A 126 15.70 -11.85 7.22
C ASP A 126 15.96 -13.37 7.16
N TYR A 127 15.33 -14.05 6.20
CA TYR A 127 15.54 -15.50 6.02
C TYR A 127 16.99 -15.84 5.70
N GLN A 128 17.66 -15.07 4.84
CA GLN A 128 19.08 -15.28 4.55
C GLN A 128 19.98 -15.14 5.79
N GLN A 129 19.60 -14.28 6.72
CA GLN A 129 20.40 -14.02 7.93
C GLN A 129 20.09 -14.98 9.07
N THR A 130 18.81 -15.38 9.22
CA THR A 130 18.35 -16.06 10.44
C THR A 130 17.67 -17.41 10.19
N GLY A 131 17.37 -17.75 8.94
CA GLY A 131 16.57 -18.93 8.59
C GLY A 131 15.08 -18.78 8.91
N GLY A 132 14.61 -17.54 9.17
CA GLY A 132 13.22 -17.27 9.52
C GLY A 132 12.84 -15.82 9.33
N ILE A 133 11.59 -15.46 9.69
CA ILE A 133 11.06 -14.08 9.62
C ILE A 133 10.25 -13.84 10.90
N CYS A 134 10.46 -12.71 11.57
CA CYS A 134 9.73 -12.34 12.80
C CYS A 134 9.75 -13.42 13.91
N GLY A 135 10.81 -14.23 13.97
CA GLY A 135 10.92 -15.35 14.90
C GLY A 135 10.25 -16.66 14.43
N ILE A 136 9.60 -16.65 13.27
CA ILE A 136 9.02 -17.86 12.65
C ILE A 136 10.13 -18.57 11.87
N LYS A 137 10.48 -19.80 12.29
CA LYS A 137 11.41 -20.64 11.53
C LYS A 137 10.79 -21.12 10.23
N LEU A 138 11.51 -20.99 9.13
CA LEU A 138 11.10 -21.49 7.82
C LEU A 138 11.93 -22.72 7.40
N PRO A 139 11.43 -23.54 6.46
CA PRO A 139 12.19 -24.65 5.91
C PRO A 139 13.54 -24.20 5.34
N ALA A 140 14.57 -25.03 5.51
CA ALA A 140 15.87 -24.77 4.90
C ALA A 140 15.84 -24.93 3.37
N GLY A 141 16.67 -24.16 2.68
CA GLY A 141 16.84 -24.28 1.22
C GLY A 141 15.81 -23.51 0.38
N LEU A 142 14.98 -22.67 1.00
CA LEU A 142 14.11 -21.76 0.26
C LEU A 142 14.95 -20.72 -0.50
N ARG A 143 14.50 -20.39 -1.71
CA ARG A 143 15.11 -19.38 -2.59
C ARG A 143 14.28 -18.11 -2.59
N GLU A 144 14.82 -17.06 -3.09
CA GLU A 144 14.05 -15.83 -3.31
C GLU A 144 12.82 -16.10 -4.20
N SER A 145 11.70 -15.55 -3.80
CA SER A 145 10.39 -15.71 -4.42
C SER A 145 9.77 -17.11 -4.33
N ASP A 146 10.37 -18.06 -3.61
CA ASP A 146 9.70 -19.33 -3.34
C ASP A 146 8.40 -19.11 -2.56
N ARG A 147 7.38 -19.92 -2.89
CA ARG A 147 6.12 -19.94 -2.14
C ARG A 147 6.37 -20.54 -0.76
N LEU A 148 5.84 -19.91 0.27
CA LEU A 148 5.87 -20.46 1.63
C LEU A 148 4.88 -21.62 1.77
N PRO A 149 5.12 -22.59 2.68
CA PRO A 149 4.19 -23.69 2.96
C PRO A 149 2.78 -23.20 3.31
N GLU A 150 2.71 -22.12 4.07
CA GLU A 150 1.49 -21.38 4.42
C GLU A 150 1.77 -19.88 4.49
N PRO A 151 0.76 -19.03 4.32
CA PRO A 151 0.92 -17.59 4.56
C PRO A 151 1.24 -17.31 6.03
N ILE A 152 2.22 -16.45 6.27
CA ILE A 152 2.66 -16.09 7.62
C ILE A 152 2.40 -14.61 7.93
N PHE A 153 1.98 -14.32 9.15
CA PHE A 153 1.84 -12.98 9.69
C PHE A 153 3.21 -12.49 10.19
N THR A 154 3.73 -11.44 9.58
CA THR A 154 5.08 -10.88 9.83
C THR A 154 4.99 -9.40 10.11
N PRO A 155 4.48 -8.99 11.28
CA PRO A 155 4.22 -7.58 11.60
C PRO A 155 5.50 -6.74 11.61
N ALA A 156 5.34 -5.44 11.40
CA ALA A 156 6.41 -4.46 11.52
C ALA A 156 6.00 -3.31 12.45
N ALA A 157 6.95 -2.79 13.21
CA ALA A 157 6.75 -1.60 14.00
C ALA A 157 6.86 -0.35 13.11
N LYS A 158 5.93 0.60 13.28
CA LYS A 158 6.01 1.92 12.63
C LYS A 158 7.10 2.76 13.30
N ILE A 159 8.09 3.19 12.53
CA ILE A 159 9.14 4.09 13.03
C ILE A 159 8.75 5.53 12.72
N ASN A 160 8.36 6.27 13.74
CA ASN A 160 7.91 7.68 13.64
C ASN A 160 9.03 8.67 13.25
N THR A 161 10.29 8.23 13.19
CA THR A 161 11.48 9.09 13.01
C THR A 161 12.12 8.99 11.62
N GLY A 162 11.40 8.47 10.61
CA GLY A 162 11.87 8.43 9.22
C GLY A 162 12.81 7.26 8.87
N GLY A 163 12.85 6.23 9.70
CA GLY A 163 13.53 4.95 9.39
C GLY A 163 12.65 3.99 8.57
N HIS A 164 13.22 2.82 8.26
CA HIS A 164 12.45 1.70 7.71
C HIS A 164 11.62 1.04 8.82
N ASP A 165 10.40 0.62 8.49
CA ASP A 165 9.61 -0.21 9.37
C ASP A 165 10.36 -1.52 9.66
N GLU A 166 10.57 -1.84 10.93
CA GLU A 166 11.31 -3.02 11.35
C GLU A 166 10.38 -4.20 11.59
N ASN A 167 10.71 -5.35 10.99
CA ASN A 167 10.00 -6.59 11.29
C ASN A 167 10.11 -6.92 12.78
N ILE A 168 8.97 -7.13 13.43
CA ILE A 168 8.89 -7.48 14.86
C ILE A 168 8.27 -8.85 15.07
N SER A 169 8.54 -9.48 16.21
CA SER A 169 7.92 -10.75 16.55
C SER A 169 6.44 -10.59 16.91
N TYR A 170 5.67 -11.68 16.77
CA TYR A 170 4.29 -11.69 17.27
C TYR A 170 4.20 -11.34 18.76
N LYS A 171 5.15 -11.83 19.57
CA LYS A 171 5.24 -11.49 21.00
C LYS A 171 5.44 -10.00 21.24
N THR A 172 6.26 -9.34 20.42
CA THR A 172 6.43 -7.88 20.49
C THR A 172 5.13 -7.16 20.12
N THR A 173 4.40 -7.69 19.12
CA THR A 173 3.08 -7.16 18.75
C THR A 173 2.09 -7.26 19.93
N GLU A 174 2.02 -8.42 20.60
CA GLU A 174 1.18 -8.60 21.79
C GLU A 174 1.52 -7.59 22.91
N GLN A 175 2.81 -7.32 23.13
CA GLN A 175 3.26 -6.32 24.10
C GLN A 175 2.85 -4.90 23.71
N THR A 176 2.80 -4.61 22.41
CA THR A 176 2.52 -3.27 21.89
C THR A 176 1.03 -2.94 21.86
N VAL A 177 0.19 -3.88 21.43
CA VAL A 177 -1.25 -3.64 21.21
C VAL A 177 -2.16 -4.42 22.15
N GLY A 178 -1.62 -5.29 22.97
CA GLY A 178 -2.34 -6.24 23.82
C GLY A 178 -2.67 -7.55 23.10
N PRO A 179 -2.73 -8.69 23.82
CA PRO A 179 -2.88 -10.02 23.24
C PRO A 179 -4.19 -10.19 22.45
N ALA A 180 -5.31 -9.65 22.94
CA ALA A 180 -6.59 -9.74 22.24
C ALA A 180 -6.59 -9.01 20.89
N HIS A 181 -6.04 -7.78 20.84
CA HIS A 181 -5.90 -7.06 19.59
C HIS A 181 -4.91 -7.74 18.65
N ALA A 182 -3.76 -8.20 19.14
CA ALA A 182 -2.76 -8.88 18.33
C ALA A 182 -3.34 -10.13 17.64
N ASP A 183 -4.13 -10.94 18.35
CA ASP A 183 -4.79 -12.11 17.78
C ASP A 183 -5.84 -11.73 16.71
N THR A 184 -6.65 -10.72 17.00
CA THR A 184 -7.63 -10.20 16.03
C THR A 184 -6.95 -9.63 14.78
N LEU A 185 -5.89 -8.82 14.93
CA LEU A 185 -5.14 -8.26 13.82
C LEU A 185 -4.51 -9.35 12.94
N ARG A 186 -3.92 -10.38 13.55
CA ARG A 186 -3.37 -11.53 12.82
C ARG A 186 -4.44 -12.26 12.04
N THR A 187 -5.56 -12.59 12.68
CA THR A 187 -6.68 -13.29 12.06
C THR A 187 -7.25 -12.53 10.88
N LEU A 188 -7.59 -11.24 11.07
CA LEU A 188 -8.10 -10.39 10.00
C LEU A 188 -7.10 -10.27 8.84
N THR A 189 -5.81 -10.12 9.14
CA THR A 189 -4.75 -10.02 8.13
C THR A 189 -4.69 -11.26 7.25
N LEU A 190 -4.73 -12.45 7.86
CA LEU A 190 -4.69 -13.72 7.13
C LEU A 190 -5.99 -13.95 6.34
N ASP A 191 -7.16 -13.64 6.90
CA ASP A 191 -8.46 -13.79 6.22
C ASP A 191 -8.57 -12.86 5.00
N ILE A 192 -8.13 -11.61 5.13
CA ILE A 192 -8.10 -10.66 4.01
C ILE A 192 -7.15 -11.17 2.92
N TYR A 193 -5.96 -11.63 3.32
CA TYR A 193 -4.97 -12.15 2.38
C TYR A 193 -5.47 -13.38 1.63
N ASP A 194 -6.11 -14.33 2.30
CA ASP A 194 -6.69 -15.52 1.67
C ASP A 194 -7.74 -15.14 0.60
N LYS A 195 -8.64 -14.21 0.91
CA LYS A 195 -9.63 -13.73 -0.06
C LYS A 195 -9.00 -12.98 -1.23
N ALA A 196 -8.01 -12.13 -0.95
CA ALA A 196 -7.33 -11.36 -1.97
C ALA A 196 -6.49 -12.23 -2.90
N THR A 197 -5.78 -13.24 -2.38
CA THR A 197 -5.00 -14.17 -3.21
C THR A 197 -5.89 -15.02 -4.10
N LYS A 198 -7.04 -15.49 -3.60
CA LYS A 198 -8.03 -16.21 -4.42
C LYS A 198 -8.54 -15.34 -5.56
N HIS A 199 -8.89 -14.09 -5.28
CA HIS A 199 -9.31 -13.15 -6.33
C HIS A 199 -8.19 -12.89 -7.33
N ALA A 200 -6.97 -12.56 -6.87
CA ALA A 200 -5.81 -12.28 -7.72
C ALA A 200 -5.49 -13.48 -8.64
N ALA A 201 -5.59 -14.70 -8.14
CA ALA A 201 -5.36 -15.91 -8.92
C ALA A 201 -6.34 -16.04 -10.10
N THR A 202 -7.62 -15.65 -9.95
CA THR A 202 -8.59 -15.63 -11.06
C THR A 202 -8.24 -14.62 -12.15
N LYS A 203 -7.33 -13.68 -11.83
CA LYS A 203 -6.85 -12.62 -12.74
C LYS A 203 -5.45 -12.90 -13.31
N GLY A 204 -4.91 -14.11 -13.08
CA GLY A 204 -3.57 -14.47 -13.50
C GLY A 204 -2.47 -13.76 -12.70
N LEU A 205 -2.77 -13.34 -11.48
CA LEU A 205 -1.85 -12.62 -10.59
C LEU A 205 -1.52 -13.46 -9.36
N ILE A 206 -0.29 -13.36 -8.92
CA ILE A 206 0.19 -13.82 -7.61
C ILE A 206 0.27 -12.59 -6.70
N LEU A 207 -0.41 -12.62 -5.57
CA LEU A 207 -0.22 -11.68 -4.48
C LEU A 207 0.84 -12.27 -3.53
N ALA A 208 2.07 -11.77 -3.63
CA ALA A 208 3.19 -12.34 -2.87
C ALA A 208 3.17 -11.96 -1.39
N ASP A 209 2.98 -10.70 -1.13
CA ASP A 209 2.81 -10.13 0.21
C ASP A 209 2.00 -8.83 0.14
N THR A 210 1.52 -8.42 1.30
CA THR A 210 0.84 -7.14 1.46
C THR A 210 0.94 -6.66 2.89
N LYS A 211 0.77 -5.34 3.09
CA LYS A 211 0.65 -4.73 4.41
C LYS A 211 -0.70 -4.05 4.58
N PHE A 212 -1.24 -4.17 5.77
CA PHE A 212 -2.48 -3.51 6.19
C PHE A 212 -2.23 -2.61 7.39
N GLU A 213 -3.03 -1.57 7.47
CA GLU A 213 -3.13 -0.73 8.64
C GLU A 213 -4.53 -0.84 9.24
N PHE A 214 -4.58 -1.00 10.55
CA PHE A 214 -5.84 -1.07 11.29
C PHE A 214 -5.89 0.02 12.36
N GLY A 215 -7.10 0.39 12.72
CA GLY A 215 -7.36 1.32 13.81
C GLY A 215 -8.67 1.00 14.51
N LEU A 216 -8.96 1.75 15.55
CA LEU A 216 -10.19 1.64 16.34
C LEU A 216 -11.07 2.86 16.10
N VAL A 217 -12.35 2.61 15.82
CA VAL A 217 -13.43 3.58 15.87
C VAL A 217 -14.54 2.97 16.75
N ASP A 218 -14.92 3.64 17.81
CA ASP A 218 -15.91 3.14 18.78
C ASP A 218 -15.59 1.72 19.28
N ASP A 219 -14.30 1.47 19.60
CA ASP A 219 -13.73 0.18 20.02
C ASP A 219 -13.87 -0.96 19.00
N ILE A 220 -14.31 -0.66 17.77
CA ILE A 220 -14.35 -1.62 16.67
C ILE A 220 -13.07 -1.50 15.85
N ILE A 221 -12.41 -2.63 15.60
CA ILE A 221 -11.24 -2.70 14.70
C ILE A 221 -11.74 -2.50 13.27
N ILE A 222 -11.18 -1.54 12.58
CA ILE A 222 -11.46 -1.23 11.18
C ILE A 222 -10.19 -1.25 10.33
N LEU A 223 -10.34 -1.64 9.08
CA LEU A 223 -9.29 -1.55 8.07
C LEU A 223 -9.17 -0.09 7.60
N ALA A 224 -7.96 0.42 7.57
CA ALA A 224 -7.68 1.81 7.26
C ALA A 224 -6.59 1.94 6.18
N ASP A 225 -6.28 3.17 5.82
CA ASP A 225 -5.28 3.55 4.82
C ASP A 225 -5.59 3.02 3.41
N GLU A 226 -4.60 2.76 2.58
CA GLU A 226 -4.75 2.09 1.29
C GLU A 226 -4.71 0.57 1.46
N VAL A 227 -5.40 -0.14 0.59
CA VAL A 227 -5.56 -1.58 0.71
C VAL A 227 -5.25 -2.27 -0.59
N LEU A 228 -4.32 -3.25 -0.54
CA LEU A 228 -4.02 -4.16 -1.65
C LEU A 228 -3.70 -3.43 -2.97
N THR A 229 -3.10 -2.26 -2.87
CA THR A 229 -2.59 -1.51 -4.01
C THR A 229 -1.19 -1.97 -4.40
N PRO A 230 -0.69 -1.68 -5.59
CA PRO A 230 0.70 -1.95 -5.93
C PRO A 230 1.74 -1.22 -5.06
N ASP A 231 1.32 -0.19 -4.29
CA ASP A 231 2.20 0.48 -3.33
C ASP A 231 2.32 -0.25 -2.00
N SER A 232 1.28 -0.94 -1.57
CA SER A 232 1.22 -1.71 -0.32
C SER A 232 1.42 -3.22 -0.52
N SER A 233 1.47 -3.71 -1.77
CA SER A 233 1.44 -5.14 -2.10
C SER A 233 2.36 -5.46 -3.28
N ARG A 234 2.91 -6.67 -3.30
CA ARG A 234 3.61 -7.21 -4.48
C ARG A 234 2.68 -8.11 -5.28
N TYR A 235 2.36 -7.66 -6.49
CA TYR A 235 1.65 -8.46 -7.48
C TYR A 235 2.61 -8.90 -8.57
N TRP A 236 2.65 -10.21 -8.84
CA TRP A 236 3.45 -10.81 -9.90
C TRP A 236 2.56 -11.44 -10.97
N PRO A 237 2.89 -11.34 -12.25
CA PRO A 237 2.21 -12.09 -13.29
C PRO A 237 2.45 -13.60 -13.08
N ALA A 238 1.38 -14.38 -12.93
CA ALA A 238 1.50 -15.81 -12.71
C ALA A 238 2.16 -16.55 -13.90
N ALA A 239 1.94 -16.05 -15.12
CA ALA A 239 2.47 -16.66 -16.33
C ALA A 239 4.01 -16.59 -16.46
N THR A 240 4.66 -15.63 -15.80
CA THR A 240 6.12 -15.44 -15.82
C THR A 240 6.79 -15.75 -14.50
N TYR A 241 6.02 -16.24 -13.51
CA TYR A 241 6.56 -16.57 -12.21
C TYR A 241 7.61 -17.69 -12.30
N ASN A 242 8.82 -17.41 -11.83
CA ASN A 242 9.93 -18.34 -11.79
C ASN A 242 10.76 -18.10 -10.51
N PRO A 243 10.61 -18.92 -9.47
CA PRO A 243 11.30 -18.74 -8.21
C PRO A 243 12.81 -18.93 -8.32
N GLY A 244 13.57 -18.32 -7.42
CA GLY A 244 15.04 -18.34 -7.37
C GLY A 244 15.68 -16.99 -7.67
N GLY A 245 14.87 -15.94 -7.80
CA GLY A 245 15.31 -14.55 -7.99
C GLY A 245 14.15 -13.57 -7.92
N PRO A 246 14.40 -12.28 -8.14
CA PRO A 246 13.37 -11.25 -8.17
C PRO A 246 12.36 -11.50 -9.30
N GLN A 247 11.10 -11.14 -9.07
CA GLN A 247 10.03 -11.34 -10.03
C GLN A 247 9.63 -10.02 -10.72
N PRO A 248 9.20 -10.06 -11.99
CA PRO A 248 8.48 -8.94 -12.58
C PRO A 248 7.29 -8.55 -11.70
N SER A 249 7.12 -7.26 -11.44
CA SER A 249 6.09 -6.78 -10.53
C SER A 249 5.38 -5.56 -11.09
N PHE A 250 4.14 -5.33 -10.64
CA PHE A 250 3.35 -4.16 -10.98
C PHE A 250 3.60 -2.98 -10.04
N ASP A 251 4.52 -3.16 -9.09
CA ASP A 251 4.91 -2.12 -8.13
C ASP A 251 6.01 -1.19 -8.69
N LYS A 252 6.72 -0.55 -7.79
CA LYS A 252 7.82 0.38 -8.05
C LYS A 252 9.10 -0.28 -8.60
N GLN A 253 9.09 -1.59 -8.92
CA GLN A 253 10.32 -2.30 -9.31
C GLN A 253 10.94 -1.70 -10.57
N TYR A 254 10.13 -1.33 -11.56
CA TYR A 254 10.64 -0.70 -12.77
C TYR A 254 11.39 0.63 -12.50
N VAL A 255 10.90 1.41 -11.53
CA VAL A 255 11.58 2.64 -11.10
C VAL A 255 12.86 2.30 -10.34
N ARG A 256 12.84 1.28 -9.48
CA ARG A 256 14.05 0.84 -8.75
C ARG A 256 15.12 0.35 -9.70
N ASP A 257 14.76 -0.47 -10.69
CA ASP A 257 15.68 -0.99 -11.71
C ASP A 257 16.33 0.16 -12.49
N TYR A 258 15.55 1.17 -12.88
CA TYR A 258 16.08 2.36 -13.52
C TYR A 258 17.08 3.10 -12.61
N LEU A 259 16.72 3.35 -11.35
CA LEU A 259 17.58 4.07 -10.41
C LEU A 259 18.87 3.30 -10.12
N GLU A 260 18.83 1.98 -10.12
CA GLU A 260 20.03 1.13 -9.99
C GLU A 260 20.86 1.14 -11.27
N SER A 261 20.24 1.14 -12.45
CA SER A 261 20.95 1.20 -13.74
C SER A 261 21.79 2.47 -13.93
N ILE A 262 21.33 3.58 -13.35
CA ILE A 262 22.06 4.86 -13.35
C ILE A 262 23.03 5.00 -12.16
N HIS A 263 23.19 3.91 -11.37
CA HIS A 263 24.07 3.87 -10.19
C HIS A 263 23.78 4.98 -9.17
N TRP A 264 22.49 5.33 -8.96
CA TRP A 264 22.14 6.32 -7.96
C TRP A 264 22.53 5.85 -6.55
N ASN A 265 23.21 6.69 -5.82
CA ASN A 265 23.74 6.40 -4.48
C ASN A 265 22.68 6.34 -3.36
N LYS A 266 21.39 6.43 -3.71
CA LYS A 266 20.25 6.42 -2.77
C LYS A 266 20.29 7.56 -1.73
N GLN A 267 20.85 8.70 -2.13
CA GLN A 267 20.90 9.92 -1.34
C GLN A 267 20.09 11.04 -2.00
N ALA A 268 19.60 11.98 -1.18
CA ALA A 268 18.95 13.19 -1.70
C ALA A 268 19.98 14.15 -2.34
N PRO A 269 19.61 14.91 -3.40
CA PRO A 269 18.31 14.87 -4.08
C PRO A 269 18.16 13.64 -4.99
N ALA A 270 16.94 13.09 -5.00
CA ALA A 270 16.64 11.99 -5.91
C ALA A 270 16.61 12.48 -7.37
N PRO A 271 17.09 11.69 -8.34
CA PRO A 271 17.10 12.08 -9.75
C PRO A 271 15.68 12.19 -10.31
N ALA A 272 15.50 13.04 -11.31
CA ALA A 272 14.27 13.07 -12.10
C ALA A 272 14.17 11.80 -12.95
N LEU A 273 12.96 11.30 -13.13
CA LEU A 273 12.69 10.16 -14.01
C LEU A 273 12.51 10.65 -15.45
N PRO A 274 13.10 9.98 -16.45
CA PRO A 274 12.81 10.23 -17.85
C PRO A 274 11.32 9.97 -18.18
N ASP A 275 10.79 10.66 -19.20
CA ASP A 275 9.40 10.52 -19.62
C ASP A 275 9.02 9.07 -19.98
N GLU A 276 9.94 8.32 -20.54
CA GLU A 276 9.74 6.90 -20.84
C GLU A 276 9.51 6.09 -19.56
N VAL A 277 10.33 6.32 -18.54
CA VAL A 277 10.20 5.63 -17.23
C VAL A 277 8.89 6.00 -16.55
N VAL A 278 8.52 7.28 -16.59
CA VAL A 278 7.23 7.78 -16.08
C VAL A 278 6.07 7.10 -16.81
N SER A 279 6.09 7.08 -18.16
CA SER A 279 5.03 6.49 -18.98
C SER A 279 4.88 4.99 -18.73
N ARG A 280 5.99 4.25 -18.72
CA ARG A 280 5.98 2.81 -18.47
C ARG A 280 5.51 2.46 -17.07
N THR A 281 5.92 3.26 -16.09
CA THR A 281 5.45 3.09 -14.71
C THR A 281 3.94 3.30 -14.63
N ARG A 282 3.41 4.37 -15.25
CA ARG A 282 1.97 4.63 -15.31
C ARG A 282 1.22 3.46 -15.96
N GLU A 283 1.73 2.93 -17.09
CA GLU A 283 1.13 1.77 -17.77
C GLU A 283 1.03 0.56 -16.83
N LYS A 284 2.06 0.25 -16.05
CA LYS A 284 2.05 -0.87 -15.09
C LYS A 284 1.00 -0.68 -13.99
N TYR A 285 0.83 0.53 -13.46
CA TYR A 285 -0.24 0.82 -12.49
C TYR A 285 -1.64 0.66 -13.12
N LEU A 286 -1.83 1.12 -14.36
CA LEU A 286 -3.09 0.96 -15.10
C LEU A 286 -3.37 -0.51 -15.42
N GLU A 287 -2.35 -1.27 -15.79
CA GLU A 287 -2.46 -2.71 -16.06
C GLU A 287 -2.89 -3.45 -14.79
N ALA A 288 -2.24 -3.20 -13.65
CA ALA A 288 -2.65 -3.76 -12.36
C ALA A 288 -4.11 -3.41 -12.03
N PHE A 289 -4.51 -2.15 -12.22
CA PHE A 289 -5.87 -1.71 -12.00
C PHE A 289 -6.87 -2.50 -12.86
N ARG A 290 -6.62 -2.62 -14.16
CA ARG A 290 -7.50 -3.35 -15.10
C ARG A 290 -7.60 -4.83 -14.75
N LEU A 291 -6.49 -5.46 -14.46
CA LEU A 291 -6.46 -6.87 -14.08
C LEU A 291 -7.23 -7.11 -12.79
N ILE A 292 -6.93 -6.37 -11.73
CA ILE A 292 -7.52 -6.58 -10.41
C ILE A 292 -9.03 -6.27 -10.43
N THR A 293 -9.42 -5.14 -11.01
CA THR A 293 -10.81 -4.67 -10.93
C THR A 293 -11.70 -5.16 -12.06
N GLY A 294 -11.12 -5.55 -13.20
CA GLY A 294 -11.85 -5.84 -14.45
C GLY A 294 -12.41 -4.59 -15.14
N ARG A 295 -12.07 -3.37 -14.67
CA ARG A 295 -12.53 -2.11 -15.26
C ARG A 295 -11.51 -1.60 -16.27
N ALA A 296 -11.99 -1.02 -17.38
CA ALA A 296 -11.11 -0.48 -18.43
C ALA A 296 -10.48 0.86 -18.03
N ASP A 297 -11.26 1.73 -17.40
CA ASP A 297 -10.90 3.12 -17.12
C ASP A 297 -11.00 3.48 -15.64
N ILE A 298 -10.18 4.45 -15.25
CA ILE A 298 -10.19 5.02 -13.90
C ILE A 298 -11.39 5.97 -13.82
N ALA A 299 -12.31 5.72 -12.89
CA ALA A 299 -13.45 6.61 -12.67
C ALA A 299 -12.98 7.99 -12.17
N ASN A 300 -13.61 9.05 -12.68
CA ASN A 300 -13.54 10.41 -12.12
C ASN A 300 -14.75 10.61 -11.18
N THR A 301 -14.83 9.80 -10.12
CA THR A 301 -15.90 9.92 -9.11
C THR A 301 -15.59 10.98 -8.08
#